data_6d55703413fa377b70abcb1f899261db
#
_entry.id   6d55703413fa377b70abcb1f899261db
#
_cell.length_a   1.000
_cell.length_b   1.000
_cell.length_c   1.000
_cell.angle_alpha   90.00
_cell.angle_beta   90.00
_cell.angle_gamma   90.00
#
_symmetry.space_group_name_H-M   'P 1'
#
loop_
_entity.id
_entity.type
_entity.pdbx_description
1 polymer ?
#
loop_
_entity_poly.entity_id
_entity_poly.type
_entity_poly.pdbx_seq_one_letter_code
_entity_poly.pdbx_strand_id
1 'polypeptide(L)'
;MIVFTIFTISFCSKTQAQKQSRVERLYQHIAWSEGDKYDRLRERMDTKSMDAYKNEITLADALRQLLLTPGINAIEPYLKSNMAIQQQDGGARLRSFCQAANLNVNLFRHKADSTIFALLVYSKNQLEDSRTVLAQIKEYDYNIDPDIYEAIVRLKEKVQYADLKAQPTQAKCDTYFKDFHNQYNYVEVAQIYNDLLYKAALDKQNDSTILCYFNDTTLKTFYANTKEPRPYLTEVQKLYDDCLFKAIQTATSPEAQKHCINAYIECPYLAGCNRRYLPQVEYANDSIDLIILVSQVDSFPRLPLIKAYLQTHKYKQFRDKAQQLREQFIDSMTYISPTITRCYSGTNIVRETRTHNDSLTITTYQYSPQGLLTRIIQSTRLQKDSTTTTPLNLIVTTFKYNDLGKCYEEETIDSLAKATVCLINYQYDTTSHPVMKTTKWNHGQNTIDY
;
A
#
# COMPACT_ATOMS: atom_id res chain seq x y z
N MET A 1 56.26 -15.12 -59.89
CA MET A 1 55.51 -14.64 -58.76
C MET A 1 54.46 -15.59 -58.19
N ILE A 2 53.95 -16.55 -58.95
CA ILE A 2 52.91 -17.54 -58.51
C ILE A 2 53.50 -18.68 -57.67
N VAL A 3 54.75 -19.07 -57.82
CA VAL A 3 55.39 -20.18 -57.06
C VAL A 3 55.68 -19.80 -55.62
N PHE A 4 55.97 -18.53 -55.30
CA PHE A 4 56.24 -18.06 -53.95
C PHE A 4 54.97 -17.95 -53.08
N THR A 5 53.83 -17.68 -53.72
CA THR A 5 52.54 -17.53 -52.99
C THR A 5 52.00 -18.92 -52.58
N ILE A 6 52.21 -19.92 -53.34
CA ILE A 6 51.78 -21.33 -53.02
C ILE A 6 52.59 -21.88 -51.86
N PHE A 7 53.89 -21.57 -51.76
CA PHE A 7 54.73 -22.05 -50.65
C PHE A 7 54.45 -21.36 -49.34
N THR A 8 54.14 -20.05 -49.36
CA THR A 8 53.75 -19.34 -48.15
C THR A 8 52.39 -19.75 -47.62
N ILE A 9 51.43 -20.03 -48.50
CA ILE A 9 50.10 -20.51 -48.09
C ILE A 9 50.21 -21.94 -47.54
N SER A 10 51.02 -22.81 -48.15
CA SER A 10 51.22 -24.19 -47.68
C SER A 10 51.98 -24.25 -46.34
N PHE A 11 52.92 -23.33 -46.09
CA PHE A 11 53.63 -23.26 -44.82
C PHE A 11 52.75 -22.69 -43.67
N CYS A 12 51.95 -21.69 -43.96
CA CYS A 12 51.01 -21.12 -43.00
C CYS A 12 49.93 -22.15 -42.60
N SER A 13 49.40 -22.90 -43.58
CA SER A 13 48.39 -23.93 -43.29
C SER A 13 48.97 -25.12 -42.50
N LYS A 14 50.21 -25.58 -42.78
CA LYS A 14 50.87 -26.62 -41.98
C LYS A 14 51.21 -26.24 -40.58
N THR A 15 51.66 -25.00 -40.35
CA THR A 15 51.90 -24.48 -38.98
C THR A 15 50.60 -24.29 -38.18
N GLN A 16 49.53 -23.89 -38.84
CA GLN A 16 48.24 -23.75 -38.20
C GLN A 16 47.62 -25.10 -37.84
N ALA A 17 47.71 -26.09 -38.76
CA ALA A 17 47.27 -27.46 -38.49
C ALA A 17 48.10 -28.13 -37.36
N GLN A 18 49.40 -27.87 -37.28
CA GLN A 18 50.28 -28.42 -36.23
C GLN A 18 49.98 -27.78 -34.85
N LYS A 19 49.61 -26.51 -34.80
CA LYS A 19 49.20 -25.80 -33.58
C LYS A 19 47.85 -26.29 -33.07
N GLN A 20 46.90 -26.51 -33.99
CA GLN A 20 45.59 -27.06 -33.70
C GLN A 20 45.73 -28.46 -33.09
N SER A 21 46.60 -29.31 -33.63
CA SER A 21 46.80 -30.66 -33.11
C SER A 21 47.34 -30.69 -31.65
N ARG A 22 48.06 -29.65 -31.21
CA ARG A 22 48.50 -29.57 -29.80
C ARG A 22 47.33 -29.24 -28.83
N VAL A 23 46.45 -28.34 -29.19
CA VAL A 23 45.25 -28.03 -28.39
C VAL A 23 44.32 -29.24 -28.31
N GLU A 24 44.11 -29.94 -29.43
CA GLU A 24 43.37 -31.22 -29.49
C GLU A 24 43.89 -32.25 -28.50
N ARG A 25 45.23 -32.40 -28.42
CA ARG A 25 45.88 -33.35 -27.50
C ARG A 25 45.69 -32.97 -26.03
N LEU A 26 45.55 -31.68 -25.68
CA LEU A 26 45.19 -31.28 -24.32
C LEU A 26 43.84 -31.88 -23.89
N TYR A 27 42.84 -31.78 -24.76
CA TYR A 27 41.52 -32.38 -24.49
C TYR A 27 41.57 -33.91 -24.47
N GLN A 28 42.41 -34.56 -25.34
CA GLN A 28 42.61 -36.00 -25.28
C GLN A 28 43.21 -36.48 -23.96
N HIS A 29 44.25 -35.77 -23.44
CA HIS A 29 44.85 -36.12 -22.15
C HIS A 29 43.88 -35.95 -20.99
N ILE A 30 43.00 -34.96 -21.03
CA ILE A 30 41.90 -34.82 -20.03
C ILE A 30 40.95 -36.00 -20.15
N ALA A 31 40.50 -36.35 -21.39
CA ALA A 31 39.57 -37.44 -21.63
C ALA A 31 40.09 -38.79 -21.14
N TRP A 32 41.38 -39.02 -21.25
CA TRP A 32 42.07 -40.25 -20.83
C TRP A 32 42.61 -40.19 -19.40
N SER A 33 42.30 -39.09 -18.64
CA SER A 33 42.77 -38.90 -17.27
C SER A 33 44.30 -38.90 -17.12
N GLU A 34 44.99 -38.41 -18.15
CA GLU A 34 46.47 -38.37 -18.22
C GLU A 34 47.02 -37.01 -17.79
N GLY A 35 46.85 -36.62 -16.52
CA GLY A 35 47.24 -35.30 -15.99
C GLY A 35 48.72 -34.97 -16.24
N ASP A 36 49.66 -35.91 -16.00
CA ASP A 36 51.11 -35.66 -16.21
C ASP A 36 51.46 -35.40 -17.67
N LYS A 37 50.78 -36.08 -18.64
CA LYS A 37 50.99 -35.82 -20.06
C LYS A 37 50.38 -34.48 -20.47
N TYR A 38 49.24 -34.13 -19.90
CA TYR A 38 48.63 -32.80 -20.06
C TYR A 38 49.62 -31.71 -19.65
N ASP A 39 50.15 -31.78 -18.42
CA ASP A 39 51.01 -30.75 -17.83
C ASP A 39 52.27 -30.58 -18.66
N ARG A 40 52.92 -31.67 -19.04
CA ARG A 40 54.12 -31.67 -19.94
C ARG A 40 53.84 -31.07 -21.31
N LEU A 41 52.66 -31.33 -21.89
CA LEU A 41 52.26 -30.73 -23.16
C LEU A 41 51.97 -29.25 -23.02
N ARG A 42 51.33 -28.87 -21.96
CA ARG A 42 50.95 -27.49 -21.63
C ARG A 42 52.17 -26.58 -21.45
N GLU A 43 53.20 -27.06 -20.74
CA GLU A 43 54.47 -26.36 -20.52
C GLU A 43 55.26 -26.15 -21.84
N ARG A 44 55.12 -27.05 -22.81
CA ARG A 44 55.81 -26.96 -24.11
C ARG A 44 55.03 -26.16 -25.17
N MET A 45 53.93 -25.54 -24.83
CA MET A 45 53.17 -24.70 -25.77
C MET A 45 53.86 -23.36 -25.97
N ASP A 46 54.03 -22.97 -27.24
CA ASP A 46 54.58 -21.68 -27.59
C ASP A 46 53.57 -20.54 -27.38
N THR A 47 54.11 -19.33 -27.13
CA THR A 47 53.31 -18.13 -26.85
C THR A 47 52.27 -17.82 -27.94
N LYS A 48 52.66 -18.00 -29.22
CA LYS A 48 51.75 -17.74 -30.36
C LYS A 48 50.55 -18.71 -30.37
N SER A 49 50.78 -19.98 -29.98
CA SER A 49 49.69 -20.95 -29.85
C SER A 49 48.81 -20.60 -28.64
N MET A 50 49.38 -20.14 -27.54
CA MET A 50 48.66 -19.73 -26.37
C MET A 50 47.76 -18.53 -26.67
N ASP A 51 48.26 -17.52 -27.39
CA ASP A 51 47.46 -16.34 -27.75
C ASP A 51 46.35 -16.66 -28.74
N ALA A 52 46.63 -17.50 -29.76
CA ALA A 52 45.68 -17.85 -30.80
C ALA A 52 44.48 -18.68 -30.30
N TYR A 53 44.68 -19.48 -29.25
CA TYR A 53 43.70 -20.40 -28.68
C TYR A 53 43.52 -20.20 -27.18
N LYS A 54 43.61 -18.95 -26.72
CA LYS A 54 43.61 -18.57 -25.29
C LYS A 54 42.38 -19.12 -24.55
N ASN A 55 41.21 -18.93 -25.09
CA ASN A 55 39.98 -19.33 -24.42
C ASN A 55 39.84 -20.86 -24.35
N GLU A 56 40.18 -21.56 -25.45
CA GLU A 56 40.12 -23.02 -25.51
C GLU A 56 41.15 -23.65 -24.55
N ILE A 57 42.34 -23.09 -24.46
CA ILE A 57 43.40 -23.56 -23.55
C ILE A 57 43.00 -23.26 -22.10
N THR A 58 42.44 -22.08 -21.84
CA THR A 58 41.93 -21.73 -20.49
C THR A 58 40.81 -22.68 -20.06
N LEU A 59 39.90 -23.04 -20.96
CA LEU A 59 38.87 -24.04 -20.67
C LEU A 59 39.50 -25.44 -20.43
N ALA A 60 40.52 -25.82 -21.21
CA ALA A 60 41.21 -27.10 -20.98
C ALA A 60 41.93 -27.15 -19.64
N ASP A 61 42.61 -26.04 -19.22
CA ASP A 61 43.22 -25.91 -17.89
C ASP A 61 42.16 -26.06 -16.79
N ALA A 62 41.01 -25.39 -16.94
CA ALA A 62 39.91 -25.46 -15.99
C ALA A 62 39.26 -26.87 -15.93
N LEU A 63 39.04 -27.51 -17.08
CA LEU A 63 38.55 -28.89 -17.15
C LEU A 63 39.51 -29.87 -16.50
N ARG A 64 40.82 -29.72 -16.77
CA ARG A 64 41.85 -30.54 -16.13
C ARG A 64 41.73 -30.43 -14.60
N GLN A 65 41.65 -29.21 -14.09
CA GLN A 65 41.49 -28.99 -12.64
C GLN A 65 40.20 -29.59 -12.09
N LEU A 66 39.08 -29.37 -12.77
CA LEU A 66 37.77 -29.86 -12.33
C LEU A 66 37.67 -31.40 -12.38
N LEU A 67 38.15 -32.03 -13.43
CA LEU A 67 37.95 -33.47 -13.66
C LEU A 67 39.07 -34.36 -13.09
N LEU A 68 40.32 -33.89 -13.01
CA LEU A 68 41.45 -34.67 -12.53
C LEU A 68 41.82 -34.36 -11.05
N THR A 69 41.51 -33.17 -10.59
CA THR A 69 41.74 -32.74 -9.19
C THR A 69 40.51 -32.00 -8.67
N PRO A 70 39.36 -32.71 -8.59
CA PRO A 70 38.09 -32.04 -8.28
C PRO A 70 38.13 -31.36 -6.92
N GLY A 71 37.66 -30.11 -6.89
CA GLY A 71 37.57 -29.32 -5.68
C GLY A 71 36.66 -28.11 -5.91
N ILE A 72 36.12 -27.55 -4.83
CA ILE A 72 35.20 -26.40 -4.85
C ILE A 72 35.80 -25.25 -5.69
N ASN A 73 37.09 -24.96 -5.50
CA ASN A 73 37.79 -23.88 -6.19
C ASN A 73 37.98 -24.10 -7.70
N ALA A 74 37.69 -25.31 -8.22
CA ALA A 74 37.72 -25.60 -9.64
C ALA A 74 36.42 -25.26 -10.38
N ILE A 75 35.33 -25.02 -9.66
CA ILE A 75 34.01 -24.74 -10.22
C ILE A 75 33.98 -23.40 -10.96
N GLU A 76 34.40 -22.33 -10.33
CA GLU A 76 34.38 -20.98 -10.93
C GLU A 76 35.28 -20.89 -12.20
N PRO A 77 36.53 -21.31 -12.17
CA PRO A 77 37.39 -21.28 -13.37
C PRO A 77 36.75 -21.99 -14.56
N TYR A 78 36.12 -23.16 -14.34
CA TYR A 78 35.42 -23.89 -15.41
C TYR A 78 34.21 -23.11 -15.95
N LEU A 79 33.34 -22.65 -15.08
CA LEU A 79 32.13 -21.93 -15.47
C LEU A 79 32.48 -20.67 -16.26
N LYS A 80 33.44 -19.87 -15.78
CA LYS A 80 33.94 -18.66 -16.44
C LYS A 80 34.52 -18.96 -17.83
N SER A 81 35.35 -20.00 -17.93
CA SER A 81 35.99 -20.37 -19.20
C SER A 81 34.98 -20.92 -20.20
N ASN A 82 34.01 -21.72 -19.75
CA ASN A 82 32.93 -22.23 -20.59
C ASN A 82 32.04 -21.10 -21.13
N MET A 83 31.71 -20.11 -20.29
CA MET A 83 30.97 -18.93 -20.71
C MET A 83 31.74 -18.12 -21.77
N ALA A 84 33.03 -17.90 -21.58
CA ALA A 84 33.87 -17.18 -22.54
C ALA A 84 33.91 -17.88 -23.93
N ILE A 85 33.96 -19.21 -23.96
CA ILE A 85 33.84 -19.98 -25.19
C ILE A 85 32.49 -19.85 -25.87
N GLN A 86 31.40 -19.86 -25.08
CA GLN A 86 30.06 -19.71 -25.63
C GLN A 86 29.82 -18.29 -26.20
N GLN A 87 30.35 -17.26 -25.54
CA GLN A 87 30.27 -15.88 -26.02
C GLN A 87 31.10 -15.61 -27.27
N GLN A 88 32.23 -16.29 -27.43
CA GLN A 88 33.15 -16.07 -28.55
C GLN A 88 32.55 -16.56 -29.89
N ASP A 89 32.12 -17.82 -29.97
CA ASP A 89 31.67 -18.45 -31.21
C ASP A 89 30.60 -19.54 -30.99
N GLY A 90 29.87 -19.50 -29.86
CA GLY A 90 28.92 -20.55 -29.50
C GLY A 90 29.56 -21.91 -29.29
N GLY A 91 30.87 -21.99 -29.05
CA GLY A 91 31.62 -23.21 -28.85
C GLY A 91 31.95 -23.95 -30.16
N ALA A 92 31.86 -23.30 -31.33
CA ALA A 92 32.10 -23.93 -32.63
C ALA A 92 33.53 -24.46 -32.76
N ARG A 93 34.54 -23.67 -32.33
CA ARG A 93 35.95 -24.10 -32.35
C ARG A 93 36.22 -25.25 -31.40
N LEU A 94 35.65 -25.23 -30.22
CA LEU A 94 35.76 -26.33 -29.25
C LEU A 94 35.18 -27.63 -29.84
N ARG A 95 33.98 -27.55 -30.45
CA ARG A 95 33.41 -28.73 -31.15
C ARG A 95 34.34 -29.27 -32.26
N SER A 96 34.93 -28.38 -33.04
CA SER A 96 35.90 -28.77 -34.09
C SER A 96 37.12 -29.49 -33.50
N PHE A 97 37.70 -28.99 -32.39
CA PHE A 97 38.83 -29.65 -31.72
C PHE A 97 38.45 -31.02 -31.15
N CYS A 98 37.34 -31.13 -30.49
CA CYS A 98 36.88 -32.38 -29.94
C CYS A 98 36.59 -33.40 -31.08
N GLN A 99 35.96 -32.98 -32.17
CA GLN A 99 35.68 -33.81 -33.32
C GLN A 99 36.97 -34.29 -33.99
N ALA A 100 37.97 -33.42 -34.20
CA ALA A 100 39.26 -33.78 -34.77
C ALA A 100 40.04 -34.74 -33.86
N ALA A 101 39.87 -34.64 -32.56
CA ALA A 101 40.44 -35.54 -31.56
C ALA A 101 39.62 -36.84 -31.36
N ASN A 102 38.56 -37.04 -32.12
CA ASN A 102 37.61 -38.15 -31.97
C ASN A 102 36.97 -38.20 -30.58
N LEU A 103 36.69 -37.01 -29.99
CA LEU A 103 36.09 -36.84 -28.70
C LEU A 103 34.68 -36.28 -28.83
N ASN A 104 33.79 -36.70 -27.95
CA ASN A 104 32.45 -36.14 -27.83
C ASN A 104 32.46 -34.94 -26.88
N VAL A 105 32.26 -33.73 -27.40
CA VAL A 105 32.22 -32.50 -26.57
C VAL A 105 31.13 -32.53 -25.51
N ASN A 106 30.01 -33.18 -25.81
CA ASN A 106 28.90 -33.31 -24.86
C ASN A 106 29.30 -34.22 -23.69
N LEU A 107 30.17 -35.20 -23.92
CA LEU A 107 30.68 -36.05 -22.86
C LEU A 107 31.53 -35.27 -21.85
N PHE A 108 32.38 -34.34 -22.34
CA PHE A 108 33.12 -33.43 -21.44
C PHE A 108 32.20 -32.56 -20.60
N ARG A 109 31.21 -31.96 -21.25
CA ARG A 109 30.23 -31.16 -20.59
C ARG A 109 29.49 -31.97 -19.54
N HIS A 110 28.96 -33.11 -19.87
CA HIS A 110 28.27 -34.01 -18.97
C HIS A 110 29.13 -34.45 -17.77
N LYS A 111 30.42 -34.78 -18.00
CA LYS A 111 31.35 -35.11 -16.91
C LYS A 111 31.62 -33.92 -16.00
N ALA A 112 31.83 -32.73 -16.57
CA ALA A 112 32.05 -31.53 -15.81
C ALA A 112 30.80 -31.19 -14.93
N ASP A 113 29.63 -31.24 -15.55
CA ASP A 113 28.36 -30.99 -14.88
C ASP A 113 28.10 -31.99 -13.73
N SER A 114 28.35 -33.28 -13.99
CA SER A 114 28.26 -34.34 -12.96
C SER A 114 29.25 -34.13 -11.81
N THR A 115 30.48 -33.67 -12.13
CA THR A 115 31.48 -33.37 -11.09
C THR A 115 31.08 -32.15 -10.24
N ILE A 116 30.62 -31.10 -10.91
CA ILE A 116 30.08 -29.89 -10.20
C ILE A 116 28.91 -30.29 -9.29
N PHE A 117 27.97 -31.06 -9.83
CA PHE A 117 26.83 -31.53 -9.04
C PHE A 117 27.27 -32.32 -7.79
N ALA A 118 28.23 -33.24 -7.96
CA ALA A 118 28.77 -33.99 -6.82
C ALA A 118 29.47 -33.10 -5.79
N LEU A 119 30.23 -32.08 -6.21
CA LEU A 119 30.85 -31.11 -5.33
C LEU A 119 29.81 -30.23 -4.59
N LEU A 120 28.77 -29.83 -5.30
CA LEU A 120 27.67 -29.04 -4.71
C LEU A 120 26.91 -29.87 -3.67
N VAL A 121 26.60 -31.12 -3.96
CA VAL A 121 25.94 -32.05 -3.01
C VAL A 121 26.83 -32.30 -1.78
N TYR A 122 28.14 -32.47 -1.99
CA TYR A 122 29.10 -32.60 -0.87
C TYR A 122 29.13 -31.33 0.00
N SER A 123 29.27 -30.16 -0.63
CA SER A 123 29.31 -28.86 0.05
C SER A 123 28.03 -28.55 0.83
N LYS A 124 26.91 -29.11 0.41
CA LYS A 124 25.62 -28.94 1.13
C LYS A 124 25.71 -29.40 2.59
N ASN A 125 26.58 -30.33 2.93
CA ASN A 125 26.74 -30.83 4.28
C ASN A 125 27.55 -29.90 5.20
N GLN A 126 28.30 -28.94 4.62
CA GLN A 126 29.13 -27.97 5.34
C GLN A 126 28.75 -26.53 4.95
N LEU A 127 28.24 -25.77 5.91
CA LEU A 127 27.72 -24.41 5.65
C LEU A 127 28.78 -23.46 5.10
N GLU A 128 30.01 -23.58 5.59
CA GLU A 128 31.14 -22.71 5.18
C GLU A 128 31.57 -22.99 3.73
N ASP A 129 31.61 -24.25 3.34
CA ASP A 129 31.86 -24.67 1.95
C ASP A 129 30.74 -24.18 1.02
N SER A 130 29.49 -24.19 1.50
CA SER A 130 28.33 -23.66 0.75
C SER A 130 28.47 -22.16 0.50
N ARG A 131 28.92 -21.37 1.50
CA ARG A 131 29.19 -19.93 1.35
C ARG A 131 30.29 -19.65 0.36
N THR A 132 31.42 -20.41 0.45
CA THR A 132 32.55 -20.31 -0.46
C THR A 132 32.14 -20.56 -1.90
N VAL A 133 31.39 -21.62 -2.15
CA VAL A 133 30.88 -21.94 -3.48
C VAL A 133 29.96 -20.83 -4.01
N LEU A 134 29.02 -20.37 -3.20
CA LEU A 134 28.10 -19.31 -3.63
C LEU A 134 28.81 -17.99 -3.90
N ALA A 135 29.86 -17.66 -3.18
CA ALA A 135 30.67 -16.47 -3.46
C ALA A 135 31.38 -16.56 -4.82
N GLN A 136 31.84 -17.75 -5.21
CA GLN A 136 32.53 -17.99 -6.47
C GLN A 136 31.57 -17.98 -7.67
N ILE A 137 30.33 -18.51 -7.51
CA ILE A 137 29.38 -18.65 -8.62
C ILE A 137 28.44 -17.46 -8.76
N LYS A 138 28.48 -16.49 -7.85
CA LYS A 138 27.54 -15.38 -7.73
C LYS A 138 27.39 -14.51 -9.00
N GLU A 139 28.47 -14.37 -9.78
CA GLU A 139 28.54 -13.40 -10.88
C GLU A 139 28.18 -14.00 -12.26
N TYR A 140 27.81 -15.28 -12.31
CA TYR A 140 27.59 -15.97 -13.58
C TYR A 140 26.13 -16.33 -13.78
N ASP A 141 25.55 -15.80 -14.86
CA ASP A 141 24.22 -16.19 -15.35
C ASP A 141 24.38 -17.48 -16.16
N TYR A 142 23.95 -18.60 -15.59
CA TYR A 142 24.26 -19.93 -16.11
C TYR A 142 23.13 -20.48 -16.96
N ASN A 143 23.38 -20.66 -18.22
CA ASN A 143 22.62 -21.62 -19.03
C ASN A 143 23.14 -23.04 -18.71
N ILE A 144 22.81 -23.51 -17.49
CA ILE A 144 23.34 -24.72 -16.86
C ILE A 144 22.30 -25.84 -16.95
N ASP A 145 22.78 -27.09 -16.79
CA ASP A 145 21.93 -28.25 -16.53
C ASP A 145 20.91 -27.95 -15.39
N PRO A 146 19.63 -28.26 -15.58
CA PRO A 146 18.59 -28.02 -14.59
C PRO A 146 18.91 -28.59 -13.21
N ASP A 147 19.54 -29.74 -13.10
CA ASP A 147 19.89 -30.38 -11.83
C ASP A 147 20.98 -29.61 -11.09
N ILE A 148 21.93 -29.02 -11.80
CA ILE A 148 22.96 -28.15 -11.24
C ILE A 148 22.34 -26.85 -10.77
N TYR A 149 21.46 -26.26 -11.57
CA TYR A 149 20.73 -25.06 -11.15
C TYR A 149 19.95 -25.29 -9.84
N GLU A 150 19.20 -26.39 -9.77
CA GLU A 150 18.47 -26.76 -8.54
C GLU A 150 19.42 -26.95 -7.35
N ALA A 151 20.58 -27.61 -7.54
CA ALA A 151 21.56 -27.77 -6.47
C ALA A 151 22.13 -26.44 -5.96
N ILE A 152 22.37 -25.47 -6.87
CA ILE A 152 22.80 -24.11 -6.51
C ILE A 152 21.70 -23.39 -5.72
N VAL A 153 20.45 -23.45 -6.17
CA VAL A 153 19.31 -22.85 -5.48
C VAL A 153 19.17 -23.42 -4.06
N ARG A 154 19.32 -24.74 -3.90
CA ARG A 154 19.29 -25.39 -2.58
C ARG A 154 20.44 -24.98 -1.67
N LEU A 155 21.64 -24.76 -2.20
CA LEU A 155 22.76 -24.23 -1.42
C LEU A 155 22.50 -22.79 -0.99
N LYS A 156 22.01 -21.95 -1.90
CA LYS A 156 21.64 -20.57 -1.61
C LYS A 156 20.59 -20.51 -0.50
N GLU A 157 19.55 -21.31 -0.62
CA GLU A 157 18.50 -21.43 0.38
C GLU A 157 19.07 -21.81 1.76
N LYS A 158 19.90 -22.85 1.82
CA LYS A 158 20.51 -23.32 3.07
C LYS A 158 21.32 -22.23 3.77
N VAL A 159 22.13 -21.47 3.01
CA VAL A 159 22.94 -20.37 3.57
C VAL A 159 22.05 -19.22 4.04
N GLN A 160 21.10 -18.78 3.22
CA GLN A 160 20.15 -17.71 3.62
C GLN A 160 19.34 -18.10 4.84
N TYR A 161 18.83 -19.32 4.89
CA TYR A 161 18.07 -19.83 6.04
C TYR A 161 18.93 -19.90 7.31
N ALA A 162 20.17 -20.37 7.21
CA ALA A 162 21.09 -20.39 8.36
C ALA A 162 21.41 -18.99 8.88
N ASP A 163 21.67 -18.02 7.97
CA ASP A 163 21.94 -16.64 8.30
C ASP A 163 20.71 -15.92 8.88
N LEU A 164 19.53 -16.28 8.42
CA LEU A 164 18.26 -15.81 8.98
C LEU A 164 18.05 -16.35 10.38
N LYS A 165 18.28 -17.65 10.60
CA LYS A 165 18.15 -18.29 11.93
C LYS A 165 19.13 -17.74 12.96
N ALA A 166 20.36 -17.47 12.54
CA ALA A 166 21.39 -16.90 13.42
C ALA A 166 21.07 -15.45 13.85
N GLN A 167 20.51 -14.66 12.95
CA GLN A 167 20.15 -13.26 13.20
C GLN A 167 18.85 -12.93 12.46
N PRO A 168 17.68 -13.25 13.02
CA PRO A 168 16.40 -13.03 12.38
C PRO A 168 16.09 -11.52 12.27
N THR A 169 15.79 -11.07 11.06
CA THR A 169 15.32 -9.70 10.78
C THR A 169 14.25 -9.73 9.70
N GLN A 170 13.35 -8.74 9.70
CA GLN A 170 12.31 -8.61 8.67
C GLN A 170 12.93 -8.58 7.26
N ALA A 171 13.97 -7.78 7.04
CA ALA A 171 14.64 -7.67 5.75
C ALA A 171 15.19 -9.03 5.23
N LYS A 172 15.73 -9.88 6.10
CA LYS A 172 16.19 -11.21 5.72
C LYS A 172 15.02 -12.15 5.37
N CYS A 173 13.90 -12.03 6.10
CA CYS A 173 12.68 -12.79 5.77
C CYS A 173 12.13 -12.36 4.41
N ASP A 174 12.02 -11.05 4.15
CA ASP A 174 11.55 -10.50 2.88
C ASP A 174 12.42 -10.99 1.70
N THR A 175 13.74 -10.98 1.88
CA THR A 175 14.68 -11.50 0.88
C THR A 175 14.45 -12.99 0.64
N TYR A 176 14.27 -13.77 1.70
CA TYR A 176 14.00 -15.21 1.59
C TYR A 176 12.69 -15.49 0.84
N PHE A 177 11.61 -14.79 1.18
CA PHE A 177 10.31 -14.95 0.49
C PHE A 177 10.36 -14.56 -0.98
N LYS A 178 11.17 -13.55 -1.33
CA LYS A 178 11.39 -13.14 -2.71
C LYS A 178 12.15 -14.19 -3.51
N ASP A 179 13.15 -14.82 -2.89
CA ASP A 179 14.05 -15.75 -3.58
C ASP A 179 13.46 -17.19 -3.67
N PHE A 180 12.63 -17.61 -2.69
CA PHE A 180 12.24 -19.03 -2.55
C PHE A 180 10.72 -19.23 -2.40
N HIS A 181 9.92 -18.61 -3.22
CA HIS A 181 8.44 -18.67 -3.24
C HIS A 181 7.84 -20.03 -2.86
N ASN A 182 7.29 -20.15 -1.63
CA ASN A 182 6.61 -21.34 -1.10
C ASN A 182 7.41 -22.66 -1.17
N GLN A 183 8.73 -22.59 -1.16
CA GLN A 183 9.63 -23.74 -1.25
C GLN A 183 10.46 -23.90 0.03
N TYR A 184 11.05 -25.08 0.20
CA TYR A 184 12.02 -25.40 1.26
C TYR A 184 11.53 -25.09 2.69
N ASN A 185 12.26 -24.25 3.42
CA ASN A 185 11.96 -23.87 4.82
C ASN A 185 10.97 -22.69 4.93
N TYR A 186 10.17 -22.46 3.90
CA TYR A 186 9.24 -21.33 3.82
C TYR A 186 8.30 -21.24 5.03
N VAL A 187 7.80 -22.38 5.53
CA VAL A 187 6.91 -22.45 6.69
C VAL A 187 7.61 -21.94 7.96
N GLU A 188 8.84 -22.41 8.23
CA GLU A 188 9.60 -21.95 9.39
C GLU A 188 9.96 -20.46 9.28
N VAL A 189 10.31 -19.97 8.08
CA VAL A 189 10.59 -18.56 7.87
C VAL A 189 9.34 -17.71 8.07
N ALA A 190 8.17 -18.19 7.64
CA ALA A 190 6.90 -17.51 7.89
C ALA A 190 6.58 -17.42 9.40
N GLN A 191 6.89 -18.45 10.16
CA GLN A 191 6.77 -18.43 11.63
C GLN A 191 7.72 -17.42 12.26
N ILE A 192 9.01 -17.45 11.90
CA ILE A 192 10.00 -16.47 12.38
C ILE A 192 9.57 -15.03 12.04
N TYR A 193 9.08 -14.81 10.84
CA TYR A 193 8.63 -13.48 10.41
C TYR A 193 7.40 -13.02 11.22
N ASN A 194 6.45 -13.91 11.43
CA ASN A 194 5.29 -13.62 12.26
C ASN A 194 5.69 -13.27 13.72
N ASP A 195 6.66 -14.00 14.29
CA ASP A 195 7.19 -13.73 15.63
C ASP A 195 7.88 -12.37 15.71
N LEU A 196 8.63 -11.98 14.66
CA LEU A 196 9.26 -10.65 14.58
C LEU A 196 8.22 -9.52 14.54
N LEU A 197 7.16 -9.67 13.74
CA LEU A 197 6.08 -8.69 13.67
C LEU A 197 5.30 -8.60 14.98
N TYR A 198 5.01 -9.75 15.61
CA TYR A 198 4.39 -9.79 16.92
C TYR A 198 5.24 -9.10 17.98
N LYS A 199 6.53 -9.42 18.05
CA LYS A 199 7.46 -8.77 18.98
C LYS A 199 7.54 -7.27 18.77
N ALA A 200 7.61 -6.81 17.52
CA ALA A 200 7.60 -5.39 17.20
C ALA A 200 6.31 -4.70 17.65
N ALA A 201 5.16 -5.35 17.50
CA ALA A 201 3.88 -4.84 17.99
C ALA A 201 3.84 -4.76 19.52
N LEU A 202 4.38 -5.78 20.20
CA LEU A 202 4.43 -5.85 21.66
C LEU A 202 5.37 -4.82 22.28
N ASP A 203 6.57 -4.64 21.68
CA ASP A 203 7.59 -3.73 22.20
C ASP A 203 7.22 -2.25 22.02
N LYS A 204 6.65 -1.89 20.88
CA LYS A 204 6.33 -0.49 20.53
C LYS A 204 4.92 -0.08 20.90
N GLN A 205 3.97 -1.01 20.92
CA GLN A 205 2.55 -0.77 21.26
C GLN A 205 1.95 0.49 20.58
N ASN A 206 2.22 0.66 19.30
CA ASN A 206 1.70 1.76 18.49
C ASN A 206 1.00 1.27 17.23
N ASP A 207 0.14 2.12 16.66
CA ASP A 207 -0.67 1.80 15.48
C ASP A 207 0.16 1.27 14.33
N SER A 208 1.32 1.88 14.04
CA SER A 208 2.15 1.52 12.89
C SER A 208 2.63 0.07 12.96
N THR A 209 3.16 -0.37 14.11
CA THR A 209 3.67 -1.74 14.27
C THR A 209 2.56 -2.77 14.34
N ILE A 210 1.44 -2.42 14.98
CA ILE A 210 0.25 -3.27 15.05
C ILE A 210 -0.37 -3.45 13.66
N LEU A 211 -0.49 -2.36 12.90
CA LEU A 211 -0.99 -2.39 11.51
C LEU A 211 -0.06 -3.14 10.56
N CYS A 212 1.27 -3.09 10.78
CA CYS A 212 2.21 -3.94 10.04
C CYS A 212 1.91 -5.42 10.25
N TYR A 213 1.64 -5.83 11.48
CA TYR A 213 1.22 -7.21 11.76
C TYR A 213 -0.06 -7.56 10.99
N PHE A 214 -1.11 -6.75 11.09
CA PHE A 214 -2.38 -7.05 10.42
C PHE A 214 -2.31 -7.01 8.90
N ASN A 215 -1.54 -6.09 8.31
CA ASN A 215 -1.56 -5.80 6.88
C ASN A 215 -0.50 -6.52 6.06
N ASP A 216 0.40 -7.29 6.71
CA ASP A 216 1.39 -8.05 5.99
C ASP A 216 0.75 -9.02 4.99
N THR A 217 1.01 -8.81 3.70
CA THR A 217 0.38 -9.56 2.60
C THR A 217 0.95 -10.96 2.46
N THR A 218 2.24 -11.13 2.76
CA THR A 218 2.94 -12.42 2.66
C THR A 218 2.35 -13.40 3.67
N LEU A 219 2.25 -12.99 4.94
CA LEU A 219 1.68 -13.83 5.99
C LEU A 219 0.17 -14.01 5.83
N LYS A 220 -0.58 -12.99 5.39
CA LYS A 220 -2.01 -13.16 5.06
C LYS A 220 -2.22 -14.26 4.03
N THR A 221 -1.45 -14.22 2.95
CA THR A 221 -1.53 -15.23 1.88
C THR A 221 -1.10 -16.60 2.38
N PHE A 222 -0.01 -16.67 3.15
CA PHE A 222 0.48 -17.92 3.73
C PHE A 222 -0.58 -18.60 4.61
N TYR A 223 -1.13 -17.91 5.62
CA TYR A 223 -2.12 -18.46 6.53
C TYR A 223 -3.48 -18.74 5.85
N ALA A 224 -3.85 -17.98 4.84
CA ALA A 224 -5.04 -18.28 4.03
C ALA A 224 -4.87 -19.59 3.24
N ASN A 225 -3.68 -19.84 2.68
CA ASN A 225 -3.39 -21.05 1.90
C ASN A 225 -3.26 -22.29 2.79
N THR A 226 -2.63 -22.18 3.94
CA THR A 226 -2.45 -23.30 4.89
C THR A 226 -3.74 -23.60 5.67
N LYS A 227 -4.70 -22.67 5.69
CA LYS A 227 -5.92 -22.71 6.51
C LYS A 227 -5.65 -22.84 8.02
N GLU A 228 -4.46 -22.51 8.45
CA GLU A 228 -4.09 -22.47 9.86
C GLU A 228 -4.40 -21.09 10.45
N PRO A 229 -4.83 -21.01 11.72
CA PRO A 229 -5.02 -19.73 12.39
C PRO A 229 -3.65 -19.05 12.54
N ARG A 230 -3.59 -17.75 12.24
CA ARG A 230 -2.37 -16.97 12.43
C ARG A 230 -2.03 -16.89 13.93
N PRO A 231 -0.83 -17.30 14.36
CA PRO A 231 -0.40 -17.20 15.75
C PRO A 231 -0.46 -15.75 16.26
N TYR A 232 -0.74 -15.57 17.54
CA TYR A 232 -0.81 -14.26 18.23
C TYR A 232 -1.90 -13.28 17.71
N LEU A 233 -2.79 -13.72 16.83
CA LEU A 233 -3.82 -12.82 16.28
C LEU A 233 -4.68 -12.21 17.41
N THR A 234 -5.11 -13.04 18.34
CA THR A 234 -5.95 -12.60 19.47
C THR A 234 -5.20 -11.64 20.41
N GLU A 235 -3.92 -11.90 20.65
CA GLU A 235 -3.06 -11.06 21.48
C GLU A 235 -2.84 -9.68 20.83
N VAL A 236 -2.55 -9.66 19.53
CA VAL A 236 -2.38 -8.39 18.78
C VAL A 236 -3.70 -7.63 18.67
N GLN A 237 -4.85 -8.32 18.56
CA GLN A 237 -6.16 -7.69 18.63
C GLN A 237 -6.40 -7.02 19.99
N LYS A 238 -5.99 -7.65 21.10
CA LYS A 238 -6.07 -7.04 22.44
C LYS A 238 -5.17 -5.81 22.57
N LEU A 239 -3.94 -5.89 22.04
CA LEU A 239 -3.03 -4.73 22.03
C LEU A 239 -3.61 -3.57 21.21
N TYR A 240 -4.26 -3.87 20.10
CA TYR A 240 -4.88 -2.85 19.26
C TYR A 240 -6.11 -2.23 19.93
N ASP A 241 -6.92 -3.05 20.59
CA ASP A 241 -8.05 -2.59 21.42
C ASP A 241 -7.57 -1.58 22.48
N ASP A 242 -6.48 -1.91 23.19
CA ASP A 242 -5.85 -1.01 24.18
C ASP A 242 -5.32 0.29 23.54
N CYS A 243 -4.67 0.18 22.39
CA CYS A 243 -4.08 1.32 21.69
C CYS A 243 -5.15 2.32 21.22
N LEU A 244 -6.20 1.83 20.59
CA LEU A 244 -7.32 2.65 20.13
C LEU A 244 -8.10 3.27 21.30
N PHE A 245 -8.30 2.53 22.39
CA PHE A 245 -8.96 3.09 23.58
C PHE A 245 -8.11 4.18 24.23
N LYS A 246 -6.80 3.99 24.33
CA LYS A 246 -5.88 5.01 24.82
C LYS A 246 -5.90 6.27 23.95
N ALA A 247 -6.00 6.14 22.63
CA ALA A 247 -6.12 7.27 21.73
C ALA A 247 -7.40 8.09 22.02
N ILE A 248 -8.52 7.43 22.31
CA ILE A 248 -9.75 8.11 22.73
C ILE A 248 -9.54 8.90 24.03
N GLN A 249 -8.83 8.32 25.00
CA GLN A 249 -8.58 8.96 26.31
C GLN A 249 -7.62 10.15 26.23
N THR A 250 -6.68 10.13 25.30
CA THR A 250 -5.65 11.16 25.14
C THR A 250 -6.02 12.26 24.15
N ALA A 251 -7.12 12.11 23.42
CA ALA A 251 -7.59 13.12 22.50
C ALA A 251 -7.99 14.42 23.25
N THR A 252 -7.52 15.57 22.73
CA THR A 252 -7.59 16.86 23.43
C THR A 252 -8.81 17.71 23.08
N SER A 253 -9.53 17.37 22.00
CA SER A 253 -10.77 18.06 21.62
C SER A 253 -11.91 17.06 21.41
N PRO A 254 -13.18 17.50 21.54
CA PRO A 254 -14.34 16.67 21.26
C PRO A 254 -14.34 16.07 19.85
N GLU A 255 -13.93 16.84 18.85
CA GLU A 255 -13.85 16.40 17.45
C GLU A 255 -12.75 15.33 17.26
N ALA A 256 -11.58 15.54 17.85
CA ALA A 256 -10.49 14.56 17.83
C ALA A 256 -10.91 13.28 18.56
N GLN A 257 -11.59 13.41 19.70
CA GLN A 257 -12.10 12.27 20.45
C GLN A 257 -13.17 11.51 19.66
N LYS A 258 -14.08 12.22 18.99
CA LYS A 258 -15.07 11.61 18.09
C LYS A 258 -14.43 10.86 16.95
N HIS A 259 -13.36 11.41 16.34
CA HIS A 259 -12.60 10.73 15.30
C HIS A 259 -12.01 9.41 15.80
N CYS A 260 -11.37 9.40 16.97
CA CYS A 260 -10.83 8.20 17.59
C CYS A 260 -11.94 7.18 17.96
N ILE A 261 -13.09 7.64 18.44
CA ILE A 261 -14.25 6.78 18.71
C ILE A 261 -14.75 6.09 17.44
N ASN A 262 -14.90 6.82 16.34
CA ASN A 262 -15.31 6.26 15.05
C ASN A 262 -14.29 5.24 14.56
N ALA A 263 -12.98 5.55 14.63
CA ALA A 263 -11.91 4.65 14.28
C ALA A 263 -11.96 3.33 15.10
N TYR A 264 -12.29 3.41 16.37
CA TYR A 264 -12.50 2.23 17.23
C TYR A 264 -13.72 1.41 16.81
N ILE A 265 -14.87 2.06 16.61
CA ILE A 265 -16.14 1.39 16.30
C ILE A 265 -16.07 0.70 14.92
N GLU A 266 -15.50 1.37 13.93
CA GLU A 266 -15.41 0.91 12.54
C GLU A 266 -14.21 0.01 12.27
N CYS A 267 -13.35 -0.25 13.29
CA CYS A 267 -12.11 -1.00 13.10
C CYS A 267 -12.34 -2.42 12.58
N PRO A 268 -11.88 -2.74 11.36
CA PRO A 268 -12.10 -4.05 10.75
C PRO A 268 -11.29 -5.17 11.44
N TYR A 269 -10.15 -4.82 12.05
CA TYR A 269 -9.27 -5.79 12.72
C TYR A 269 -9.81 -6.27 14.06
N LEU A 270 -10.76 -5.54 14.63
CA LEU A 270 -11.47 -5.92 15.86
C LEU A 270 -12.84 -6.57 15.56
N ALA A 271 -13.18 -6.80 14.30
CA ALA A 271 -14.41 -7.47 13.91
C ALA A 271 -14.40 -8.94 14.42
N GLY A 272 -15.48 -9.34 15.09
CA GLY A 272 -15.62 -10.71 15.61
C GLY A 272 -14.84 -11.01 16.88
N CYS A 273 -14.04 -10.10 17.43
CA CYS A 273 -13.40 -10.27 18.72
C CYS A 273 -14.20 -9.61 19.87
N ASN A 274 -13.92 -10.04 21.09
CA ASN A 274 -14.50 -9.44 22.28
C ASN A 274 -13.76 -8.12 22.60
N ARG A 275 -14.34 -6.99 22.18
CA ARG A 275 -13.82 -5.64 22.42
C ARG A 275 -14.04 -5.26 23.89
N ARG A 276 -12.95 -5.22 24.67
CA ARG A 276 -13.01 -4.98 26.13
C ARG A 276 -13.60 -3.62 26.50
N TYR A 277 -13.35 -2.61 25.69
CA TYR A 277 -13.73 -1.23 25.96
C TYR A 277 -14.98 -0.77 25.20
N LEU A 278 -15.64 -1.67 24.45
CA LEU A 278 -16.81 -1.26 23.65
C LEU A 278 -17.88 -0.54 24.48
N PRO A 279 -18.27 -0.99 25.70
CA PRO A 279 -19.26 -0.28 26.50
C PRO A 279 -18.79 1.14 26.91
N GLN A 280 -17.50 1.28 27.27
CA GLN A 280 -16.92 2.58 27.63
C GLN A 280 -16.84 3.52 26.43
N VAL A 281 -16.50 2.97 25.25
CA VAL A 281 -16.44 3.74 23.99
C VAL A 281 -17.83 4.20 23.57
N GLU A 282 -18.84 3.33 23.66
CA GLU A 282 -20.23 3.70 23.37
C GLU A 282 -20.75 4.77 24.34
N TYR A 283 -20.39 4.68 25.62
CA TYR A 283 -20.71 5.70 26.60
C TYR A 283 -20.02 7.03 26.27
N ALA A 284 -18.74 7.00 25.93
CA ALA A 284 -17.99 8.16 25.50
C ALA A 284 -18.56 8.77 24.21
N ASN A 285 -18.99 7.93 23.27
CA ASN A 285 -19.65 8.37 22.04
C ASN A 285 -20.89 9.18 22.33
N ASP A 286 -21.81 8.67 23.16
CA ASP A 286 -23.03 9.38 23.54
C ASP A 286 -22.72 10.71 24.25
N SER A 287 -21.67 10.73 25.08
CA SER A 287 -21.24 11.93 25.81
C SER A 287 -20.68 13.00 24.88
N ILE A 288 -19.77 12.61 23.98
CA ILE A 288 -19.11 13.53 23.03
C ILE A 288 -20.10 14.06 22.00
N ASP A 289 -20.98 13.21 21.49
CA ASP A 289 -22.04 13.67 20.58
C ASP A 289 -22.98 14.65 21.23
N LEU A 290 -23.24 14.51 22.55
CA LEU A 290 -24.01 15.54 23.30
C LEU A 290 -23.22 16.85 23.41
N ILE A 291 -21.90 16.82 23.67
CA ILE A 291 -21.08 18.03 23.74
C ILE A 291 -21.09 18.76 22.40
N ILE A 292 -20.87 18.01 21.32
CA ILE A 292 -20.91 18.53 19.94
C ILE A 292 -22.32 19.11 19.64
N LEU A 293 -23.37 18.39 20.00
CA LEU A 293 -24.73 18.83 19.81
C LEU A 293 -24.96 20.18 20.54
N VAL A 294 -24.54 20.31 21.82
CA VAL A 294 -24.69 21.55 22.61
C VAL A 294 -23.89 22.68 21.95
N SER A 295 -22.69 22.45 21.46
CA SER A 295 -21.89 23.50 20.79
C SER A 295 -22.52 23.96 19.47
N GLN A 296 -23.30 23.10 18.79
CA GLN A 296 -24.00 23.42 17.56
C GLN A 296 -25.40 24.01 17.75
N VAL A 297 -25.87 24.07 19.00
CA VAL A 297 -27.23 24.49 19.32
C VAL A 297 -27.53 25.93 18.86
N ASP A 298 -26.52 26.78 18.74
CA ASP A 298 -26.68 28.14 18.21
C ASP A 298 -26.72 28.21 16.69
N SER A 299 -26.41 27.11 16.00
CA SER A 299 -26.53 26.97 14.55
C SER A 299 -27.89 26.37 14.16
N PHE A 300 -28.43 26.77 13.02
CA PHE A 300 -29.66 26.21 12.45
C PHE A 300 -29.33 24.98 11.59
N PRO A 301 -30.08 23.86 11.59
CA PRO A 301 -31.34 23.56 12.28
C PRO A 301 -31.14 22.76 13.60
N ARG A 302 -31.70 23.29 14.69
CA ARG A 302 -31.49 22.76 16.04
C ARG A 302 -32.25 21.47 16.38
N LEU A 303 -33.53 21.38 16.06
CA LEU A 303 -34.39 20.23 16.45
C LEU A 303 -34.13 18.96 15.69
N PRO A 304 -33.88 18.97 14.39
CA PRO A 304 -33.49 17.74 13.67
C PRO A 304 -32.27 17.07 14.28
N LEU A 305 -31.26 17.85 14.71
CA LEU A 305 -30.04 17.35 15.38
C LEU A 305 -30.36 16.70 16.73
N ILE A 306 -31.18 17.39 17.58
CA ILE A 306 -31.60 16.84 18.87
C ILE A 306 -32.46 15.57 18.66
N LYS A 307 -33.36 15.56 17.67
CA LYS A 307 -34.20 14.40 17.34
C LYS A 307 -33.35 13.23 16.88
N ALA A 308 -32.37 13.46 15.99
CA ALA A 308 -31.45 12.45 15.53
C ALA A 308 -30.65 11.87 16.70
N TYR A 309 -30.12 12.73 17.59
CA TYR A 309 -29.42 12.30 18.78
C TYR A 309 -30.30 11.39 19.66
N LEU A 310 -31.54 11.79 19.94
CA LEU A 310 -32.49 11.02 20.77
C LEU A 310 -32.88 9.67 20.13
N GLN A 311 -32.79 9.52 18.81
CA GLN A 311 -33.09 8.30 18.11
C GLN A 311 -31.90 7.31 18.09
N THR A 312 -30.67 7.81 18.02
CA THR A 312 -29.47 6.99 17.77
C THR A 312 -28.72 6.64 19.07
N HIS A 313 -28.84 7.43 20.15
CA HIS A 313 -28.09 7.26 21.38
C HIS A 313 -28.86 6.50 22.44
N LYS A 314 -28.19 5.66 23.22
CA LYS A 314 -28.85 4.71 24.11
C LYS A 314 -28.77 5.06 25.61
N TYR A 315 -27.76 5.85 26.04
CA TYR A 315 -27.58 6.12 27.46
C TYR A 315 -28.53 7.15 27.96
N LYS A 316 -29.41 6.73 28.91
CA LYS A 316 -30.52 7.55 29.46
C LYS A 316 -30.09 8.93 29.92
N GLN A 317 -29.03 9.03 30.70
CA GLN A 317 -28.54 10.29 31.25
C GLN A 317 -28.20 11.38 30.22
N PHE A 318 -27.67 10.97 29.07
CA PHE A 318 -27.37 11.88 27.97
C PHE A 318 -28.64 12.22 27.18
N ARG A 319 -29.50 11.23 26.99
CA ARG A 319 -30.82 11.45 26.36
C ARG A 319 -31.70 12.40 27.20
N ASP A 320 -31.69 12.26 28.52
CA ASP A 320 -32.45 13.15 29.41
C ASP A 320 -31.96 14.61 29.29
N LYS A 321 -30.62 14.83 29.19
CA LYS A 321 -30.04 16.15 28.92
C LYS A 321 -30.44 16.70 27.55
N ALA A 322 -30.38 15.87 26.50
CA ALA A 322 -30.82 16.25 25.15
C ALA A 322 -32.34 16.57 25.12
N GLN A 323 -33.14 15.83 25.89
CA GLN A 323 -34.57 16.12 26.05
C GLN A 323 -34.83 17.45 26.80
N GLN A 324 -34.11 17.72 27.88
CA GLN A 324 -34.15 19.01 28.56
C GLN A 324 -33.75 20.16 27.63
N LEU A 325 -32.69 19.95 26.82
CA LEU A 325 -32.30 20.93 25.80
C LEU A 325 -33.46 21.19 24.81
N ARG A 326 -34.12 20.13 24.36
CA ARG A 326 -35.30 20.24 23.49
C ARG A 326 -36.42 21.04 24.13
N GLU A 327 -36.71 20.81 25.43
CA GLU A 327 -37.76 21.49 26.18
C GLU A 327 -37.45 22.99 26.39
N GLN A 328 -36.17 23.33 26.66
CA GLN A 328 -35.73 24.73 26.74
C GLN A 328 -35.97 25.48 25.41
N PHE A 329 -35.79 24.83 24.29
CA PHE A 329 -36.14 25.44 23.00
C PHE A 329 -37.63 25.63 22.79
N ILE A 330 -38.44 24.70 23.25
CA ILE A 330 -39.91 24.80 23.20
C ILE A 330 -40.38 25.97 24.10
N ASP A 331 -39.87 26.08 25.33
CA ASP A 331 -40.24 27.12 26.28
C ASP A 331 -39.72 28.50 25.87
N SER A 332 -38.55 28.64 25.26
CA SER A 332 -38.05 29.92 24.72
C SER A 332 -38.90 30.43 23.53
N MET A 333 -39.67 29.58 22.90
CA MET A 333 -40.57 29.89 21.77
C MET A 333 -41.99 30.26 22.19
N THR A 334 -42.38 30.12 23.46
CA THR A 334 -43.65 30.52 24.02
C THR A 334 -43.70 31.98 24.47
N TYR A 335 -42.57 32.73 24.34
CA TYR A 335 -42.62 34.17 24.61
C TYR A 335 -43.35 34.91 23.50
N ILE A 336 -44.64 35.12 23.73
CA ILE A 336 -45.54 35.83 22.84
C ILE A 336 -45.75 37.23 23.39
N SER A 337 -45.26 38.24 22.65
CA SER A 337 -45.72 39.61 22.83
C SER A 337 -47.20 39.68 22.41
N PRO A 338 -48.04 40.50 23.06
CA PRO A 338 -49.45 40.63 22.67
C PRO A 338 -49.66 41.03 21.20
N THR A 339 -48.63 41.49 20.51
CA THR A 339 -48.64 41.89 19.10
C THR A 339 -48.07 40.87 18.14
N ILE A 340 -47.54 39.74 18.63
CA ILE A 340 -46.89 38.70 17.79
C ILE A 340 -47.43 37.33 18.18
N THR A 341 -47.98 36.61 17.20
CA THR A 341 -48.34 35.18 17.34
C THR A 341 -47.46 34.33 16.41
N ARG A 342 -46.85 33.27 16.95
CA ARG A 342 -46.04 32.33 16.20
C ARG A 342 -46.60 30.93 16.25
N CYS A 343 -46.68 30.28 15.09
CA CYS A 343 -47.02 28.87 14.97
C CYS A 343 -45.76 28.10 14.61
N TYR A 344 -45.54 26.97 15.25
CA TYR A 344 -44.37 26.13 15.07
C TYR A 344 -44.77 24.76 14.53
N SER A 345 -43.90 24.16 13.76
CA SER A 345 -43.91 22.74 13.46
C SER A 345 -42.56 22.17 13.91
N GLY A 346 -42.57 21.53 15.07
CA GLY A 346 -41.34 21.25 15.78
C GLY A 346 -40.75 22.56 16.34
N THR A 347 -39.43 22.82 16.10
CA THR A 347 -38.81 24.14 16.43
C THR A 347 -38.87 25.13 15.29
N ASN A 348 -39.31 24.71 14.12
CA ASN A 348 -39.36 25.57 12.96
C ASN A 348 -40.60 26.46 13.04
N ILE A 349 -40.40 27.78 13.02
CA ILE A 349 -41.50 28.72 12.86
C ILE A 349 -42.10 28.49 11.47
N VAL A 350 -43.33 28.04 11.39
CA VAL A 350 -44.03 27.88 10.11
C VAL A 350 -44.86 29.10 9.76
N ARG A 351 -45.27 29.87 10.77
CA ARG A 351 -46.04 31.08 10.57
C ARG A 351 -45.82 32.08 11.72
N GLU A 352 -45.62 33.33 11.38
CA GLU A 352 -45.60 34.44 12.31
C GLU A 352 -46.66 35.46 11.90
N THR A 353 -47.43 35.93 12.84
CA THR A 353 -48.41 36.98 12.62
C THR A 353 -48.04 38.16 13.51
N ARG A 354 -47.83 39.33 12.96
CA ARG A 354 -47.54 40.59 13.67
C ARG A 354 -48.64 41.57 13.41
N THR A 355 -49.16 42.19 14.51
CA THR A 355 -50.09 43.27 14.44
C THR A 355 -49.35 44.55 14.84
N HIS A 356 -49.36 45.54 13.98
CA HIS A 356 -48.78 46.85 14.24
C HIS A 356 -49.72 47.92 13.72
N ASN A 357 -50.25 48.76 14.64
CA ASN A 357 -51.31 49.75 14.36
C ASN A 357 -52.52 49.05 13.70
N ASP A 358 -52.92 49.52 12.54
CA ASP A 358 -54.05 48.99 11.77
C ASP A 358 -53.61 47.97 10.72
N SER A 359 -52.36 47.48 10.75
CA SER A 359 -51.80 46.52 9.78
C SER A 359 -51.56 45.16 10.42
N LEU A 360 -51.84 44.10 9.62
CA LEU A 360 -51.57 42.72 9.95
C LEU A 360 -50.55 42.18 8.98
N THR A 361 -49.34 41.82 9.46
CA THR A 361 -48.31 41.17 8.68
C THR A 361 -48.29 39.68 9.00
N ILE A 362 -48.44 38.84 8.01
CA ILE A 362 -48.38 37.39 8.10
C ILE A 362 -47.11 36.95 7.38
N THR A 363 -46.21 36.27 8.08
CA THR A 363 -45.01 35.65 7.52
C THR A 363 -45.14 34.15 7.61
N THR A 364 -45.00 33.46 6.49
CA THR A 364 -45.01 32.01 6.38
C THR A 364 -43.64 31.53 6.01
N TYR A 365 -43.14 30.50 6.69
CA TYR A 365 -41.84 29.90 6.49
C TYR A 365 -42.00 28.49 5.92
N GLN A 366 -41.22 28.13 4.89
CA GLN A 366 -41.19 26.82 4.28
C GLN A 366 -39.78 26.23 4.41
N TYR A 367 -39.73 24.92 4.70
CA TYR A 367 -38.49 24.21 4.96
C TYR A 367 -38.38 23.01 4.04
N SER A 368 -37.14 22.62 3.69
CA SER A 368 -36.83 21.35 3.00
C SER A 368 -37.07 20.16 3.95
N PRO A 369 -37.13 18.93 3.44
CA PRO A 369 -37.18 17.72 4.27
C PRO A 369 -36.00 17.62 5.28
N GLN A 370 -34.86 18.22 4.94
CA GLN A 370 -33.67 18.30 5.78
C GLN A 370 -33.74 19.41 6.86
N GLY A 371 -34.84 20.19 6.90
CA GLY A 371 -35.03 21.25 7.86
C GLY A 371 -34.41 22.59 7.46
N LEU A 372 -33.87 22.75 6.25
CA LEU A 372 -33.34 24.02 5.76
C LEU A 372 -34.47 24.94 5.33
N LEU A 373 -34.37 26.24 5.70
CA LEU A 373 -35.36 27.26 5.32
C LEU A 373 -35.25 27.53 3.81
N THR A 374 -36.25 27.16 3.03
CA THR A 374 -36.27 27.32 1.59
C THR A 374 -37.00 28.57 1.11
N ARG A 375 -37.97 29.04 1.89
CA ARG A 375 -38.80 30.17 1.47
C ARG A 375 -39.41 30.89 2.64
N ILE A 376 -39.47 32.23 2.56
CA ILE A 376 -40.25 33.11 3.43
C ILE A 376 -41.25 33.83 2.57
N ILE A 377 -42.53 33.83 2.97
CA ILE A 377 -43.60 34.58 2.32
C ILE A 377 -44.19 35.56 3.35
N GLN A 378 -44.02 36.85 3.09
CA GLN A 378 -44.54 37.90 3.97
C GLN A 378 -45.62 38.67 3.24
N SER A 379 -46.82 38.71 3.81
CA SER A 379 -47.94 39.47 3.29
C SER A 379 -48.42 40.45 4.36
N THR A 380 -48.69 41.69 3.97
CA THR A 380 -49.22 42.74 4.85
C THR A 380 -50.56 43.18 4.33
N ARG A 381 -51.56 43.30 5.22
CA ARG A 381 -52.93 43.78 4.94
C ARG A 381 -53.42 44.72 6.04
N LEU A 382 -54.42 45.53 5.72
CA LEU A 382 -55.10 46.36 6.74
C LEU A 382 -56.00 45.47 7.63
N GLN A 383 -55.99 45.71 8.94
CA GLN A 383 -56.74 44.91 9.91
C GLN A 383 -58.24 45.20 9.85
N LYS A 384 -58.63 46.44 9.47
CA LYS A 384 -60.04 46.90 9.43
C LYS A 384 -60.83 46.33 8.26
N ASP A 385 -60.20 45.75 7.28
CA ASP A 385 -60.83 45.23 6.03
C ASP A 385 -60.81 43.71 6.03
N SER A 386 -61.72 43.10 6.83
CA SER A 386 -61.86 41.63 6.84
C SER A 386 -62.41 41.05 5.53
N THR A 387 -62.81 41.90 4.61
CA THR A 387 -63.40 41.50 3.30
C THR A 387 -62.44 41.54 2.13
N THR A 388 -61.33 42.27 2.25
CA THR A 388 -60.33 42.33 1.17
C THR A 388 -59.28 41.25 1.33
N THR A 389 -59.27 40.30 0.41
CA THR A 389 -58.29 39.20 0.35
C THR A 389 -56.96 39.63 -0.27
N THR A 390 -56.89 40.85 -0.83
CA THR A 390 -55.72 41.36 -1.54
C THR A 390 -54.68 41.93 -0.58
N PRO A 391 -53.45 41.45 -0.53
CA PRO A 391 -52.40 42.01 0.31
C PRO A 391 -51.96 43.38 -0.21
N LEU A 392 -51.63 44.32 0.69
CA LEU A 392 -50.98 45.60 0.37
C LEU A 392 -49.53 45.40 -0.10
N ASN A 393 -48.91 44.38 0.42
CA ASN A 393 -47.53 44.01 0.09
C ASN A 393 -47.39 42.50 0.16
N LEU A 394 -46.68 41.92 -0.81
CA LEU A 394 -46.37 40.49 -0.85
C LEU A 394 -44.89 40.30 -1.20
N ILE A 395 -44.07 40.08 -0.20
CA ILE A 395 -42.65 39.84 -0.36
C ILE A 395 -42.37 38.33 -0.24
N VAL A 396 -41.60 37.80 -1.17
CA VAL A 396 -41.16 36.42 -1.15
C VAL A 396 -39.64 36.39 -1.18
N THR A 397 -39.05 35.72 -0.19
CA THR A 397 -37.60 35.44 -0.14
C THR A 397 -37.38 33.95 -0.34
N THR A 398 -36.54 33.58 -1.26
CA THR A 398 -36.14 32.19 -1.55
C THR A 398 -34.66 31.99 -1.21
N PHE A 399 -34.35 30.83 -0.71
CA PHE A 399 -32.99 30.45 -0.29
C PHE A 399 -32.56 29.22 -1.09
N LYS A 400 -31.33 29.23 -1.64
CA LYS A 400 -30.71 28.09 -2.31
C LYS A 400 -29.47 27.65 -1.56
N TYR A 401 -29.28 26.34 -1.47
CA TYR A 401 -28.24 25.70 -0.69
C TYR A 401 -27.36 24.82 -1.58
N ASN A 402 -26.08 24.77 -1.28
CA ASN A 402 -25.17 23.81 -1.87
C ASN A 402 -25.31 22.41 -1.18
N ASP A 403 -24.61 21.41 -1.70
CA ASP A 403 -24.63 20.03 -1.19
C ASP A 403 -24.17 19.92 0.29
N LEU A 404 -23.45 20.91 0.81
CA LEU A 404 -23.03 21.01 2.19
C LEU A 404 -24.04 21.73 3.09
N GLY A 405 -25.23 22.06 2.57
CA GLY A 405 -26.27 22.77 3.32
C GLY A 405 -25.97 24.25 3.59
N LYS A 406 -25.00 24.85 2.86
CA LYS A 406 -24.70 26.28 2.98
C LYS A 406 -25.53 27.09 1.99
N CYS A 407 -26.17 28.16 2.48
CA CYS A 407 -26.94 29.06 1.63
C CYS A 407 -25.97 29.84 0.70
N TYR A 408 -26.08 29.65 -0.60
CA TYR A 408 -25.27 30.38 -1.59
C TYR A 408 -26.03 31.50 -2.29
N GLU A 409 -27.37 31.52 -2.23
CA GLU A 409 -28.20 32.51 -2.86
C GLU A 409 -29.46 32.78 -2.02
N GLU A 410 -29.75 34.05 -1.83
CA GLU A 410 -30.97 34.53 -1.22
C GLU A 410 -31.59 35.59 -2.15
N GLU A 411 -32.79 35.32 -2.63
CA GLU A 411 -33.50 36.23 -3.55
C GLU A 411 -34.80 36.68 -2.91
N THR A 412 -34.98 37.99 -2.81
CA THR A 412 -36.19 38.63 -2.33
C THR A 412 -36.90 39.34 -3.50
N ILE A 413 -38.16 38.98 -3.69
CA ILE A 413 -39.01 39.52 -4.75
C ILE A 413 -40.24 40.18 -4.16
N ASP A 414 -40.56 41.37 -4.66
CA ASP A 414 -41.92 41.93 -4.50
C ASP A 414 -42.82 41.23 -5.53
N SER A 415 -43.65 40.32 -5.05
CA SER A 415 -44.53 39.51 -5.91
C SER A 415 -45.66 40.32 -6.51
N LEU A 416 -46.06 41.46 -5.93
CA LEU A 416 -47.05 42.33 -6.49
C LEU A 416 -46.48 43.16 -7.62
N ALA A 417 -45.28 43.71 -7.42
CA ALA A 417 -44.56 44.50 -8.45
C ALA A 417 -43.86 43.60 -9.47
N LYS A 418 -43.76 42.32 -9.21
CA LYS A 418 -43.01 41.34 -10.02
C LYS A 418 -41.53 41.77 -10.24
N ALA A 419 -40.93 42.35 -9.23
CA ALA A 419 -39.59 42.90 -9.25
C ALA A 419 -38.70 42.31 -8.16
N THR A 420 -37.44 41.99 -8.50
CA THR A 420 -36.44 41.57 -7.48
C THR A 420 -36.07 42.80 -6.63
N VAL A 421 -36.34 42.72 -5.32
CA VAL A 421 -36.01 43.73 -4.35
C VAL A 421 -34.55 43.63 -3.92
N CYS A 422 -34.08 42.41 -3.68
CA CYS A 422 -32.74 42.13 -3.21
C CYS A 422 -32.28 40.74 -3.67
N LEU A 423 -31.04 40.63 -4.14
CA LEU A 423 -30.37 39.38 -4.41
C LEU A 423 -29.06 39.35 -3.66
N ILE A 424 -28.87 38.33 -2.84
CA ILE A 424 -27.65 38.12 -2.05
C ILE A 424 -27.00 36.84 -2.51
N ASN A 425 -25.70 36.89 -2.88
CA ASN A 425 -24.90 35.74 -3.20
C ASN A 425 -23.77 35.60 -2.18
N TYR A 426 -23.56 34.40 -1.72
CA TYR A 426 -22.47 34.03 -0.82
C TYR A 426 -21.48 33.12 -1.54
N GLN A 427 -20.19 33.35 -1.33
CA GLN A 427 -19.11 32.46 -1.73
C GLN A 427 -18.43 31.90 -0.50
N TYR A 428 -18.04 30.66 -0.57
CA TYR A 428 -17.43 29.90 0.53
C TYR A 428 -16.07 29.36 0.07
N ASP A 429 -15.11 29.28 0.99
CA ASP A 429 -13.85 28.59 0.79
C ASP A 429 -14.02 27.07 0.85
N THR A 430 -12.92 26.34 0.64
CA THR A 430 -12.89 24.86 0.72
C THR A 430 -13.22 24.31 2.11
N THR A 431 -13.16 25.16 3.15
CA THR A 431 -13.46 24.82 4.54
C THR A 431 -14.87 25.26 4.95
N SER A 432 -15.69 25.73 3.99
CA SER A 432 -17.08 26.16 4.18
C SER A 432 -17.23 27.44 5.02
N HIS A 433 -16.20 28.29 5.09
CA HIS A 433 -16.32 29.65 5.62
C HIS A 433 -16.73 30.62 4.52
N PRO A 434 -17.61 31.58 4.82
CA PRO A 434 -17.98 32.61 3.85
C PRO A 434 -16.76 33.50 3.58
N VAL A 435 -16.40 33.68 2.30
CA VAL A 435 -15.29 34.54 1.88
C VAL A 435 -15.78 35.81 1.20
N MET A 436 -16.98 35.77 0.64
CA MET A 436 -17.58 36.95 0.00
C MET A 436 -19.09 36.92 0.08
N LYS A 437 -19.67 38.09 0.30
CA LYS A 437 -21.12 38.35 0.23
C LYS A 437 -21.37 39.49 -0.72
N THR A 438 -22.12 39.23 -1.79
CA THR A 438 -22.56 40.29 -2.73
C THR A 438 -24.06 40.50 -2.57
N THR A 439 -24.46 41.72 -2.30
CA THR A 439 -25.85 42.14 -2.19
C THR A 439 -26.17 43.09 -3.35
N LYS A 440 -27.17 42.75 -4.15
CA LYS A 440 -27.72 43.57 -5.24
C LYS A 440 -29.16 43.97 -4.91
N TRP A 441 -29.49 45.22 -5.12
CA TRP A 441 -30.84 45.74 -5.03
C TRP A 441 -31.12 46.70 -6.20
N ASN A 442 -32.36 47.09 -6.35
CA ASN A 442 -32.80 47.87 -7.52
C ASN A 442 -31.97 49.14 -7.85
N HIS A 443 -31.24 49.71 -6.88
CA HIS A 443 -30.49 50.97 -7.05
C HIS A 443 -28.98 50.80 -6.72
N GLY A 444 -28.46 49.59 -6.59
CA GLY A 444 -27.03 49.40 -6.30
C GLY A 444 -26.61 47.99 -6.01
N GLN A 445 -25.32 47.88 -5.74
CA GLN A 445 -24.65 46.63 -5.34
C GLN A 445 -23.64 46.93 -4.24
N ASN A 446 -23.57 46.08 -3.23
CA ASN A 446 -22.52 46.09 -2.23
C ASN A 446 -21.86 44.71 -2.14
N THR A 447 -20.55 44.68 -1.98
CA THR A 447 -19.79 43.44 -1.80
C THR A 447 -19.00 43.54 -0.50
N ILE A 448 -19.06 42.51 0.33
CA ILE A 448 -18.32 42.39 1.57
C ILE A 448 -17.41 41.16 1.41
N ASP A 449 -16.11 41.34 1.55
CA ASP A 449 -15.13 40.30 1.67
C ASP A 449 -14.93 39.98 3.17
N TYR A 450 -14.81 38.68 3.51
CA TYR A 450 -14.69 38.20 4.89
C TYR A 450 -13.29 37.69 5.18
#